data_75c0d2a020ecf7f58d4808d65d2d6591
#
_entry.id   75c0d2a020ecf7f58d4808d65d2d6591
#
_cell.length_a   1.000
_cell.length_b   1.000
_cell.length_c   1.000
_cell.angle_alpha   90.00
_cell.angle_beta   90.00
_cell.angle_gamma   90.00
#
_symmetry.space_group_name_H-M   'P 1'
#
loop_
_entity.id
_entity.type
_entity.pdbx_description
1 polymer ?
#
loop_
_entity_poly.entity_id
_entity_poly.type
_entity_poly.pdbx_seq_one_letter_code
_entity_poly.pdbx_strand_id
1 'polypeptide(L)'
;MYLKNALTAVAAVLAGTVFASAEELRLSHQWSDNDVRHQVAQIVADEVAAANVDLEIRIFPTESLFKAREQYTPLSRGQLDMTVLPLSYAGGQQPAYNLTLMPGLVKNHDHAARLSNSPFMDALEAKMAEDDVMVLVHGYLAGGFAAKEGCIRSPEDVAGLQTRAAGKSFEQMLAGAGASIASMASSEVYNAMQSGVLDAVNTSSSSFVSFRLYEQVQCYTPAGEYALWFMYQPLIMNKSTFDGLTAEQQAALLAAGEKAEAFYLEEAKKEDAASVEVFRNAGVEIAEMTQDDFNKWLDLARETSFKAFVEELPDGQALLDLALAVE
;
A
#
# COMPACT_ATOMS: atom_id res chain seq x y z
N MET A 1 -25.10 73.81 -46.24
CA MET A 1 -24.96 73.79 -44.77
C MET A 1 -25.08 72.33 -44.35
N TYR A 2 -23.96 71.64 -44.22
CA TYR A 2 -23.88 70.22 -43.95
C TYR A 2 -23.37 70.01 -42.53
N LEU A 3 -24.19 69.49 -41.60
CA LEU A 3 -23.76 69.00 -40.28
C LEU A 3 -23.15 67.59 -40.46
N LYS A 4 -21.90 67.42 -40.07
CA LYS A 4 -21.23 66.13 -39.91
C LYS A 4 -21.43 65.64 -38.45
N ASN A 5 -22.18 64.58 -38.26
CA ASN A 5 -22.23 63.86 -36.99
C ASN A 5 -21.05 62.92 -36.87
N ALA A 6 -20.16 63.13 -35.93
CA ALA A 6 -19.11 62.20 -35.53
C ALA A 6 -19.68 61.26 -34.47
N LEU A 7 -19.83 59.98 -34.81
CA LEU A 7 -20.06 58.89 -33.85
C LEU A 7 -18.72 58.45 -33.28
N THR A 8 -18.55 58.66 -31.99
CA THR A 8 -17.39 58.12 -31.23
C THR A 8 -17.80 56.75 -30.71
N ALA A 9 -17.23 55.68 -31.25
CA ALA A 9 -17.43 54.31 -30.75
C ALA A 9 -16.47 54.11 -29.56
N VAL A 10 -17.02 53.92 -28.37
CA VAL A 10 -16.30 53.49 -27.17
C VAL A 10 -16.25 51.97 -27.19
N ALA A 11 -15.09 51.38 -27.47
CA ALA A 11 -14.83 49.95 -27.34
C ALA A 11 -14.56 49.64 -25.86
N ALA A 12 -15.53 49.05 -25.18
CA ALA A 12 -15.36 48.49 -23.86
C ALA A 12 -14.60 47.17 -23.97
N VAL A 13 -13.33 47.16 -23.53
CA VAL A 13 -12.52 45.95 -23.35
C VAL A 13 -13.04 45.26 -22.10
N LEU A 14 -13.84 44.23 -22.25
CA LEU A 14 -14.18 43.27 -21.21
C LEU A 14 -12.95 42.39 -20.96
N ALA A 15 -12.14 42.77 -19.97
CA ALA A 15 -11.13 41.87 -19.40
C ALA A 15 -11.90 40.74 -18.65
N GLY A 16 -12.14 39.63 -19.36
CA GLY A 16 -12.64 38.42 -18.72
C GLY A 16 -11.56 37.90 -17.77
N THR A 17 -11.80 37.99 -16.47
CA THR A 17 -11.06 37.23 -15.48
C THR A 17 -11.36 35.77 -15.74
N VAL A 18 -10.46 35.05 -16.41
CA VAL A 18 -10.47 33.60 -16.42
C VAL A 18 -10.10 33.20 -15.00
N PHE A 19 -11.07 32.79 -14.20
CA PHE A 19 -10.80 32.05 -12.98
C PHE A 19 -10.19 30.73 -13.43
N ALA A 20 -8.88 30.57 -13.28
CA ALA A 20 -8.25 29.27 -13.38
C ALA A 20 -8.91 28.41 -12.30
N SER A 21 -9.58 27.35 -12.70
CA SER A 21 -10.00 26.31 -11.77
C SER A 21 -8.74 25.66 -11.23
N ALA A 22 -8.70 25.43 -9.91
CA ALA A 22 -7.61 24.65 -9.34
C ALA A 22 -7.47 23.32 -10.12
N GLU A 23 -6.26 22.88 -10.35
CA GLU A 23 -5.98 21.60 -10.97
C GLU A 23 -6.38 20.50 -9.98
N GLU A 24 -7.20 19.53 -10.39
CA GLU A 24 -7.69 18.44 -9.55
C GLU A 24 -6.92 17.16 -9.83
N LEU A 25 -6.19 16.63 -8.84
CA LEU A 25 -5.58 15.30 -8.86
C LEU A 25 -6.52 14.28 -8.20
N ARG A 26 -6.66 13.13 -8.84
CA ARG A 26 -7.50 12.02 -8.36
C ARG A 26 -6.64 11.00 -7.63
N LEU A 27 -6.96 10.74 -6.37
CA LEU A 27 -6.33 9.73 -5.53
C LEU A 27 -7.32 8.60 -5.23
N SER A 28 -7.00 7.36 -5.61
CA SER A 28 -7.85 6.19 -5.38
C SER A 28 -7.21 5.21 -4.41
N HIS A 29 -8.02 4.55 -3.58
CA HIS A 29 -7.59 3.44 -2.73
C HIS A 29 -8.76 2.55 -2.28
N GLN A 30 -8.46 1.39 -1.65
CA GLN A 30 -9.45 0.37 -1.30
C GLN A 30 -10.04 0.48 0.12
N TRP A 31 -9.51 1.32 0.97
CA TRP A 31 -9.83 1.34 2.41
C TRP A 31 -10.91 2.37 2.76
N SER A 32 -11.53 2.19 3.95
CA SER A 32 -12.46 3.14 4.52
C SER A 32 -11.75 4.32 5.17
N ASP A 33 -12.51 5.34 5.54
CA ASP A 33 -12.01 6.60 6.12
C ASP A 33 -11.29 6.43 7.46
N ASN A 34 -11.56 5.32 8.16
CA ASN A 34 -10.92 5.02 9.46
C ASN A 34 -9.56 4.33 9.33
N ASP A 35 -9.13 3.99 8.12
CA ASP A 35 -7.87 3.28 7.90
C ASP A 35 -6.70 4.25 7.80
N VAL A 36 -5.54 3.88 8.34
CA VAL A 36 -4.33 4.72 8.33
C VAL A 36 -3.93 5.17 6.93
N ARG A 37 -4.16 4.34 5.92
CA ARG A 37 -3.84 4.66 4.51
C ARG A 37 -4.75 5.73 3.92
N HIS A 38 -6.02 5.78 4.35
CA HIS A 38 -6.89 6.91 4.04
C HIS A 38 -6.42 8.18 4.76
N GLN A 39 -6.04 8.07 6.03
CA GLN A 39 -5.53 9.22 6.80
C GLN A 39 -4.25 9.80 6.18
N VAL A 40 -3.34 8.96 5.69
CA VAL A 40 -2.15 9.38 4.92
C VAL A 40 -2.57 10.17 3.67
N ALA A 41 -3.52 9.66 2.89
CA ALA A 41 -4.03 10.36 1.72
C ALA A 41 -4.69 11.70 2.09
N GLN A 42 -5.46 11.74 3.19
CA GLN A 42 -6.10 12.94 3.69
C GLN A 42 -5.10 14.01 4.15
N ILE A 43 -4.01 13.60 4.84
CA ILE A 43 -2.95 14.53 5.24
C ILE A 43 -2.33 15.18 4.00
N VAL A 44 -2.01 14.39 2.96
CA VAL A 44 -1.46 14.95 1.73
C VAL A 44 -2.44 15.93 1.08
N ALA A 45 -3.72 15.59 1.01
CA ALA A 45 -4.75 16.47 0.45
C ALA A 45 -4.92 17.78 1.24
N ASP A 46 -4.98 17.69 2.57
CA ASP A 46 -5.16 18.85 3.45
C ASP A 46 -3.94 19.80 3.41
N GLU A 47 -2.72 19.25 3.40
CA GLU A 47 -1.49 20.04 3.34
C GLU A 47 -1.33 20.75 1.99
N VAL A 48 -1.67 20.08 0.88
CA VAL A 48 -1.65 20.70 -0.45
C VAL A 48 -2.70 21.82 -0.53
N ALA A 49 -3.92 21.59 -0.03
CA ALA A 49 -4.95 22.64 0.04
C ALA A 49 -4.51 23.84 0.90
N ALA A 50 -3.86 23.58 2.03
CA ALA A 50 -3.33 24.63 2.92
C ALA A 50 -2.20 25.44 2.28
N ALA A 51 -1.46 24.89 1.32
CA ALA A 51 -0.39 25.58 0.59
C ALA A 51 -0.92 26.66 -0.38
N ASN A 52 -2.20 26.65 -0.75
CA ASN A 52 -2.86 27.59 -1.66
C ASN A 52 -2.13 27.78 -3.01
N VAL A 53 -1.77 26.66 -3.64
CA VAL A 53 -1.02 26.61 -4.91
C VAL A 53 -1.89 26.27 -6.12
N ASP A 54 -3.20 26.53 -6.05
CA ASP A 54 -4.19 26.21 -7.09
C ASP A 54 -4.16 24.72 -7.49
N LEU A 55 -3.98 23.84 -6.51
CA LEU A 55 -3.99 22.38 -6.64
C LEU A 55 -4.90 21.76 -5.59
N GLU A 56 -5.75 20.84 -6.00
CA GLU A 56 -6.65 20.09 -5.12
C GLU A 56 -6.46 18.58 -5.32
N ILE A 57 -6.58 17.79 -4.24
CA ILE A 57 -6.54 16.34 -4.32
C ILE A 57 -7.90 15.80 -3.91
N ARG A 58 -8.56 15.12 -4.86
CA ARG A 58 -9.82 14.44 -4.63
C ARG A 58 -9.61 12.97 -4.33
N ILE A 59 -9.98 12.53 -3.12
CA ILE A 59 -9.83 11.15 -2.68
C ILE A 59 -11.06 10.32 -3.05
N PHE A 60 -10.82 9.14 -3.63
CA PHE A 60 -11.81 8.13 -3.99
C PHE A 60 -11.56 6.86 -3.16
N PRO A 61 -12.12 6.77 -1.93
CA PRO A 61 -11.92 5.63 -1.04
C PRO A 61 -12.80 4.43 -1.46
N THR A 62 -12.60 3.29 -0.78
CA THR A 62 -13.44 2.09 -0.88
C THR A 62 -13.67 1.58 -2.31
N GLU A 63 -12.63 1.65 -3.15
CA GLU A 63 -12.67 1.21 -4.57
C GLU A 63 -13.73 1.96 -5.41
N SER A 64 -14.09 3.18 -5.02
CA SER A 64 -15.13 3.95 -5.70
C SER A 64 -14.74 4.41 -7.12
N LEU A 65 -13.45 4.40 -7.44
CA LEU A 65 -12.95 4.74 -8.79
C LEU A 65 -12.35 3.53 -9.52
N PHE A 66 -11.44 2.81 -8.88
CA PHE A 66 -10.79 1.61 -9.42
C PHE A 66 -10.74 0.50 -8.37
N LYS A 67 -10.83 -0.77 -8.82
CA LYS A 67 -10.65 -1.93 -7.95
C LYS A 67 -9.22 -2.02 -7.43
N ALA A 68 -9.04 -2.59 -6.24
CA ALA A 68 -7.76 -2.60 -5.54
C ALA A 68 -6.57 -3.08 -6.40
N ARG A 69 -6.72 -4.19 -7.11
CA ARG A 69 -5.66 -4.77 -7.94
C ARG A 69 -5.54 -4.13 -9.34
N GLU A 70 -6.46 -3.24 -9.69
CA GLU A 70 -6.51 -2.62 -11.01
C GLU A 70 -5.91 -1.20 -11.04
N GLN A 71 -5.50 -0.63 -9.90
CA GLN A 71 -5.11 0.78 -9.78
C GLN A 71 -3.76 1.11 -10.41
N TYR A 72 -2.81 0.17 -10.45
CA TYR A 72 -1.46 0.42 -10.95
C TYR A 72 -1.45 0.72 -12.47
N THR A 73 -2.20 -0.04 -13.27
CA THR A 73 -2.24 0.16 -14.73
C THR A 73 -2.79 1.55 -15.13
N PRO A 74 -3.93 2.05 -14.62
CA PRO A 74 -4.37 3.40 -14.92
C PRO A 74 -3.42 4.48 -14.36
N LEU A 75 -2.75 4.23 -13.22
CA LEU A 75 -1.74 5.12 -12.68
C LEU A 75 -0.57 5.26 -13.65
N SER A 76 0.05 4.16 -14.08
CA SER A 76 1.21 4.16 -14.99
C SER A 76 0.90 4.75 -16.38
N ARG A 77 -0.38 4.86 -16.74
CA ARG A 77 -0.84 5.45 -18.00
C ARG A 77 -1.38 6.88 -17.88
N GLY A 78 -1.25 7.51 -16.70
CA GLY A 78 -1.79 8.85 -16.44
C GLY A 78 -3.32 8.94 -16.47
N GLN A 79 -4.03 7.81 -16.34
CA GLN A 79 -5.49 7.76 -16.24
C GLN A 79 -5.98 7.89 -14.79
N LEU A 80 -5.08 7.73 -13.83
CA LEU A 80 -5.21 7.99 -12.41
C LEU A 80 -3.95 8.75 -11.99
N ASP A 81 -4.10 9.76 -11.14
CA ASP A 81 -2.99 10.62 -10.78
C ASP A 81 -2.20 10.07 -9.59
N MET A 82 -2.91 9.52 -8.58
CA MET A 82 -2.33 9.04 -7.33
C MET A 82 -3.06 7.80 -6.81
N THR A 83 -2.35 6.94 -6.09
CA THR A 83 -2.96 5.82 -5.35
C THR A 83 -2.16 5.46 -4.11
N VAL A 84 -2.84 5.00 -3.05
CA VAL A 84 -2.18 4.20 -2.01
C VAL A 84 -2.38 2.73 -2.39
N LEU A 85 -1.30 2.01 -2.61
CA LEU A 85 -1.35 0.67 -3.19
C LEU A 85 -0.39 -0.29 -2.47
N PRO A 86 -0.84 -1.49 -2.08
CA PRO A 86 0.07 -2.60 -1.78
C PRO A 86 0.89 -2.93 -3.02
N LEU A 87 2.19 -2.61 -3.03
CA LEU A 87 2.96 -2.64 -4.27
C LEU A 87 3.04 -4.05 -4.88
N SER A 88 3.01 -5.09 -4.06
CA SER A 88 2.95 -6.49 -4.52
C SER A 88 1.70 -6.81 -5.36
N TYR A 89 0.64 -5.98 -5.34
CA TYR A 89 -0.51 -6.15 -6.23
C TYR A 89 -0.15 -5.88 -7.70
N ALA A 90 0.87 -5.08 -7.95
CA ALA A 90 1.43 -4.84 -9.27
C ALA A 90 2.55 -5.85 -9.64
N GLY A 91 2.85 -6.84 -8.78
CA GLY A 91 3.91 -7.84 -8.99
C GLY A 91 3.72 -8.72 -10.22
N GLY A 92 2.51 -8.80 -10.81
CA GLY A 92 2.28 -9.45 -12.10
C GLY A 92 2.73 -8.62 -13.29
N GLN A 93 2.84 -7.30 -13.15
CA GLN A 93 3.29 -6.35 -14.19
C GLN A 93 4.80 -6.13 -14.07
N GLN A 94 5.28 -5.92 -12.84
CA GLN A 94 6.70 -5.77 -12.50
C GLN A 94 7.07 -6.77 -11.40
N PRO A 95 7.66 -7.93 -11.73
CA PRO A 95 7.96 -8.99 -10.76
C PRO A 95 8.87 -8.56 -9.61
N ALA A 96 9.71 -7.52 -9.78
CA ALA A 96 10.53 -6.97 -8.72
C ALA A 96 9.70 -6.50 -7.50
N TYR A 97 8.47 -6.06 -7.72
CA TYR A 97 7.58 -5.60 -6.63
C TYR A 97 7.15 -6.73 -5.68
N ASN A 98 7.29 -7.99 -6.07
CA ASN A 98 7.04 -9.13 -5.17
C ASN A 98 8.02 -9.17 -3.99
N LEU A 99 9.21 -8.56 -4.13
CA LEU A 99 10.20 -8.46 -3.04
C LEU A 99 9.71 -7.59 -1.88
N THR A 100 8.79 -6.65 -2.13
CA THR A 100 8.20 -5.76 -1.11
C THR A 100 7.24 -6.45 -0.15
N LEU A 101 6.95 -7.72 -0.38
CA LEU A 101 6.20 -8.61 0.51
C LEU A 101 6.94 -9.95 0.69
N MET A 102 8.27 -9.96 0.65
CA MET A 102 9.02 -11.18 0.89
C MET A 102 8.92 -11.59 2.36
N PRO A 103 8.46 -12.82 2.67
CA PRO A 103 8.27 -13.25 4.05
C PRO A 103 9.54 -13.14 4.89
N GLY A 104 9.45 -12.47 6.04
CA GLY A 104 10.55 -12.31 6.99
C GLY A 104 11.73 -11.44 6.52
N LEU A 105 11.63 -10.77 5.36
CA LEU A 105 12.66 -9.85 4.87
C LEU A 105 12.74 -8.60 5.75
N VAL A 106 11.60 -8.01 6.09
CA VAL A 106 11.51 -6.83 6.96
C VAL A 106 11.38 -7.27 8.41
N LYS A 107 12.30 -6.83 9.27
CA LYS A 107 12.41 -7.31 10.65
C LYS A 107 11.45 -6.60 11.61
N ASN A 108 11.28 -5.29 11.42
CA ASN A 108 10.43 -4.41 12.24
C ASN A 108 10.25 -3.06 11.54
N HIS A 109 9.47 -2.14 12.10
CA HIS A 109 9.21 -0.81 11.53
C HIS A 109 10.46 0.05 11.37
N ASP A 110 11.43 -0.04 12.28
CA ASP A 110 12.68 0.72 12.16
C ASP A 110 13.54 0.19 11.02
N HIS A 111 13.56 -1.13 10.80
CA HIS A 111 14.18 -1.73 9.62
C HIS A 111 13.44 -1.33 8.34
N ALA A 112 12.11 -1.30 8.34
CA ALA A 112 11.30 -0.82 7.23
C ALA A 112 11.63 0.62 6.84
N ALA A 113 11.78 1.52 7.83
CA ALA A 113 12.19 2.91 7.60
C ALA A 113 13.59 3.02 6.98
N ARG A 114 14.53 2.15 7.39
CA ARG A 114 15.87 2.11 6.75
C ARG A 114 15.81 1.56 5.33
N LEU A 115 14.96 0.56 5.07
CA LEU A 115 14.73 0.05 3.71
C LEU A 115 14.21 1.13 2.77
N SER A 116 13.30 2.01 3.24
CA SER A 116 12.79 3.14 2.45
C SER A 116 13.87 4.15 2.05
N ASN A 117 15.02 4.16 2.74
CA ASN A 117 16.14 5.08 2.48
C ASN A 117 17.43 4.30 2.13
N SER A 118 17.33 3.30 1.28
CA SER A 118 18.44 2.38 0.99
C SER A 118 18.64 2.18 -0.51
N PRO A 119 19.83 1.71 -0.93
CA PRO A 119 20.06 1.35 -2.32
C PRO A 119 19.07 0.32 -2.89
N PHE A 120 18.44 -0.49 -2.05
CA PHE A 120 17.35 -1.35 -2.46
C PHE A 120 16.15 -0.53 -2.94
N MET A 121 15.74 0.49 -2.18
CA MET A 121 14.60 1.34 -2.56
C MET A 121 14.94 2.17 -3.81
N ASP A 122 16.16 2.71 -3.91
CA ASP A 122 16.62 3.41 -5.13
C ASP A 122 16.46 2.53 -6.38
N ALA A 123 16.86 1.25 -6.28
CA ALA A 123 16.72 0.29 -7.39
C ALA A 123 15.25 -0.03 -7.71
N LEU A 124 14.38 -0.08 -6.70
CA LEU A 124 12.96 -0.33 -6.87
C LEU A 124 12.25 0.88 -7.52
N GLU A 125 12.57 2.09 -7.06
CA GLU A 125 12.04 3.34 -7.61
C GLU A 125 12.51 3.58 -9.06
N ALA A 126 13.73 3.18 -9.41
CA ALA A 126 14.18 3.20 -10.79
C ALA A 126 13.27 2.35 -11.70
N LYS A 127 12.82 1.18 -11.22
CA LYS A 127 11.85 0.34 -11.95
C LYS A 127 10.45 0.98 -11.99
N MET A 128 10.04 1.67 -10.93
CA MET A 128 8.77 2.42 -10.94
C MET A 128 8.82 3.57 -11.96
N ALA A 129 9.96 4.27 -12.06
CA ALA A 129 10.15 5.36 -13.01
C ALA A 129 10.10 4.88 -14.48
N GLU A 130 10.51 3.63 -14.78
CA GLU A 130 10.33 3.01 -16.10
C GLU A 130 8.84 2.85 -16.46
N ASP A 131 7.98 2.68 -15.45
CA ASP A 131 6.52 2.59 -15.57
C ASP A 131 5.82 3.96 -15.44
N ASP A 132 6.56 5.07 -15.47
CA ASP A 132 6.06 6.44 -15.26
C ASP A 132 5.39 6.63 -13.87
N VAL A 133 5.93 6.00 -12.84
CA VAL A 133 5.44 6.06 -11.46
C VAL A 133 6.55 6.56 -10.53
N MET A 134 6.19 7.38 -9.55
CA MET A 134 7.06 7.84 -8.47
C MET A 134 6.44 7.61 -7.10
N VAL A 135 7.27 7.53 -6.08
CA VAL A 135 6.84 7.47 -4.68
C VAL A 135 6.71 8.88 -4.13
N LEU A 136 5.58 9.17 -3.48
CA LEU A 136 5.36 10.41 -2.74
C LEU A 136 5.44 10.19 -1.23
N VAL A 137 4.97 9.03 -0.74
CA VAL A 137 5.00 8.66 0.68
C VAL A 137 5.43 7.21 0.81
N HIS A 138 6.52 6.95 1.49
CA HIS A 138 6.88 5.59 1.86
C HIS A 138 6.02 5.09 3.02
N GLY A 139 5.69 3.79 3.01
CA GLY A 139 4.97 3.18 4.11
C GLY A 139 5.05 1.67 4.09
N TYR A 140 5.35 1.10 5.23
CA TYR A 140 5.30 -0.33 5.49
C TYR A 140 4.33 -0.61 6.63
N LEU A 141 3.51 -1.63 6.47
CA LEU A 141 2.65 -2.12 7.52
C LEU A 141 3.05 -3.54 7.89
N ALA A 142 3.13 -3.81 9.18
CA ALA A 142 3.24 -5.16 9.69
C ALA A 142 1.86 -5.84 9.69
N GLY A 143 1.86 -7.15 9.81
CA GLY A 143 0.64 -7.95 9.88
C GLY A 143 0.90 -9.36 10.34
N GLY A 144 -0.13 -10.18 10.28
CA GLY A 144 -0.10 -11.52 10.82
C GLY A 144 -1.04 -12.48 10.11
N PHE A 145 -1.45 -13.50 10.86
CA PHE A 145 -2.42 -14.50 10.43
C PHE A 145 -3.67 -14.47 11.30
N ALA A 146 -4.80 -14.84 10.72
CA ALA A 146 -5.99 -15.18 11.49
C ALA A 146 -6.73 -16.35 10.84
N ALA A 147 -7.36 -17.18 11.66
CA ALA A 147 -8.05 -18.38 11.20
C ALA A 147 -9.41 -18.55 11.88
N LYS A 148 -10.34 -19.21 11.18
CA LYS A 148 -11.66 -19.60 11.72
C LYS A 148 -11.55 -20.65 12.81
N GLU A 149 -10.61 -21.57 12.67
CA GLU A 149 -10.38 -22.66 13.61
C GLU A 149 -8.87 -22.81 13.82
N GLY A 150 -8.48 -23.00 15.08
CA GLY A 150 -7.07 -23.11 15.47
C GLY A 150 -6.29 -21.80 15.29
N CYS A 151 -5.00 -21.85 15.63
CA CYS A 151 -4.09 -20.74 15.53
C CYS A 151 -2.97 -21.08 14.56
N ILE A 152 -2.54 -20.11 13.74
CA ILE A 152 -1.43 -20.28 12.79
C ILE A 152 -0.18 -19.67 13.42
N ARG A 153 0.74 -20.52 13.90
CA ARG A 153 2.05 -20.13 14.42
C ARG A 153 3.19 -20.63 13.53
N SER A 154 3.06 -21.86 13.02
CA SER A 154 4.08 -22.56 12.25
C SER A 154 3.54 -23.01 10.88
N PRO A 155 4.43 -23.41 9.92
CA PRO A 155 4.00 -23.88 8.61
C PRO A 155 3.01 -25.05 8.64
N GLU A 156 3.13 -25.91 9.64
CA GLU A 156 2.27 -27.08 9.79
C GLU A 156 0.80 -26.70 10.03
N ASP A 157 0.55 -25.53 10.63
CA ASP A 157 -0.79 -25.07 11.02
C ASP A 157 -1.65 -24.64 9.81
N VAL A 158 -1.06 -24.40 8.64
CA VAL A 158 -1.80 -24.02 7.44
C VAL A 158 -2.06 -25.18 6.49
N ALA A 159 -1.51 -26.37 6.76
CA ALA A 159 -1.64 -27.51 5.88
C ALA A 159 -3.11 -27.91 5.68
N GLY A 160 -3.56 -27.92 4.42
CA GLY A 160 -4.93 -28.23 4.04
C GLY A 160 -5.93 -27.09 4.18
N LEU A 161 -5.58 -25.95 4.77
CA LEU A 161 -6.46 -24.78 4.88
C LEU A 161 -6.58 -24.05 3.54
N GLN A 162 -7.77 -23.54 3.26
CA GLN A 162 -7.98 -22.56 2.18
C GLN A 162 -7.58 -21.17 2.70
N THR A 163 -6.41 -20.70 2.28
CA THR A 163 -5.79 -19.51 2.86
C THR A 163 -5.70 -18.38 1.82
N ARG A 164 -6.09 -17.18 2.23
CA ARG A 164 -5.82 -15.99 1.43
C ARG A 164 -4.33 -15.66 1.49
N ALA A 165 -3.75 -15.31 0.33
CA ALA A 165 -2.43 -14.70 0.27
C ALA A 165 -2.50 -13.30 -0.35
N ALA A 166 -1.68 -12.39 0.20
CA ALA A 166 -1.66 -10.98 -0.20
C ALA A 166 -0.87 -10.70 -1.48
N GLY A 167 -0.02 -11.63 -1.92
CA GLY A 167 0.79 -11.53 -3.11
C GLY A 167 1.67 -12.75 -3.30
N LYS A 168 2.32 -12.84 -4.47
CA LYS A 168 3.01 -14.02 -4.99
C LYS A 168 4.03 -14.65 -4.01
N SER A 169 4.81 -13.81 -3.31
CA SER A 169 5.81 -14.34 -2.37
C SER A 169 5.15 -15.11 -1.22
N PHE A 170 4.06 -14.59 -0.64
CA PHE A 170 3.30 -15.34 0.36
C PHE A 170 2.53 -16.54 -0.22
N GLU A 171 2.02 -16.44 -1.45
CA GLU A 171 1.38 -17.56 -2.14
C GLU A 171 2.32 -18.75 -2.24
N GLN A 172 3.57 -18.52 -2.66
CA GLN A 172 4.58 -19.56 -2.81
C GLN A 172 4.95 -20.23 -1.46
N MET A 173 5.17 -19.43 -0.41
CA MET A 173 5.48 -19.95 0.91
C MET A 173 4.32 -20.78 1.50
N LEU A 174 3.11 -20.25 1.47
CA LEU A 174 1.93 -20.93 2.00
C LEU A 174 1.59 -22.20 1.22
N ALA A 175 1.73 -22.18 -0.11
CA ALA A 175 1.59 -23.38 -0.93
C ALA A 175 2.65 -24.43 -0.58
N GLY A 176 3.90 -24.00 -0.32
CA GLY A 176 4.97 -24.85 0.17
C GLY A 176 4.67 -25.49 1.54
N ALA A 177 3.89 -24.83 2.39
CA ALA A 177 3.37 -25.33 3.66
C ALA A 177 2.16 -26.28 3.50
N GLY A 178 1.67 -26.49 2.27
CA GLY A 178 0.52 -27.37 2.00
C GLY A 178 -0.84 -26.68 2.09
N ALA A 179 -0.91 -25.35 2.11
CA ALA A 179 -2.16 -24.61 2.03
C ALA A 179 -2.71 -24.58 0.59
N SER A 180 -4.02 -24.50 0.47
CA SER A 180 -4.71 -24.13 -0.77
C SER A 180 -4.83 -22.61 -0.85
N ILE A 181 -4.41 -21.99 -1.96
CA ILE A 181 -4.27 -20.54 -2.04
C ILE A 181 -5.43 -19.90 -2.80
N ALA A 182 -6.01 -18.85 -2.17
CA ALA A 182 -6.91 -17.92 -2.82
C ALA A 182 -6.25 -16.53 -2.89
N SER A 183 -5.87 -16.10 -4.09
CA SER A 183 -5.28 -14.80 -4.34
C SER A 183 -6.38 -13.76 -4.53
N MET A 184 -6.51 -12.81 -3.59
CA MET A 184 -7.52 -11.75 -3.64
C MET A 184 -7.07 -10.48 -2.91
N ALA A 185 -7.73 -9.36 -3.24
CA ALA A 185 -7.50 -8.10 -2.52
C ALA A 185 -8.00 -8.19 -1.07
N SER A 186 -7.44 -7.37 -0.16
CA SER A 186 -7.87 -7.37 1.25
C SER A 186 -9.32 -6.91 1.44
N SER A 187 -9.84 -6.07 0.54
CA SER A 187 -11.25 -5.64 0.51
C SER A 187 -12.26 -6.80 0.29
N GLU A 188 -11.81 -7.92 -0.29
CA GLU A 188 -12.67 -9.08 -0.60
C GLU A 188 -12.70 -10.11 0.55
N VAL A 189 -11.73 -10.03 1.47
CA VAL A 189 -11.47 -11.07 2.48
C VAL A 189 -12.63 -11.27 3.44
N TYR A 190 -13.26 -10.20 3.93
CA TYR A 190 -14.37 -10.32 4.88
C TYR A 190 -15.49 -11.21 4.32
N ASN A 191 -15.92 -10.93 3.09
CA ASN A 191 -16.99 -11.72 2.44
C ASN A 191 -16.54 -13.17 2.15
N ALA A 192 -15.27 -13.36 1.78
CA ALA A 192 -14.75 -14.71 1.52
C ALA A 192 -14.66 -15.54 2.81
N MET A 193 -14.26 -14.92 3.94
CA MET A 193 -14.30 -15.56 5.26
C MET A 193 -15.75 -15.85 5.67
N GLN A 194 -16.66 -14.89 5.57
CA GLN A 194 -18.05 -15.03 5.95
C GLN A 194 -18.76 -16.15 5.18
N SER A 195 -18.51 -16.26 3.88
CA SER A 195 -19.14 -17.29 3.02
C SER A 195 -18.49 -18.66 3.12
N GLY A 196 -17.38 -18.81 3.85
CA GLY A 196 -16.67 -20.10 3.98
C GLY A 196 -15.78 -20.46 2.80
N VAL A 197 -15.45 -19.48 1.93
CA VAL A 197 -14.46 -19.65 0.86
C VAL A 197 -13.05 -19.70 1.44
N LEU A 198 -12.81 -19.03 2.57
CA LEU A 198 -11.52 -19.00 3.27
C LEU A 198 -11.65 -19.60 4.67
N ASP A 199 -10.64 -20.35 5.08
CA ASP A 199 -10.42 -20.82 6.45
C ASP A 199 -9.47 -19.88 7.21
N ALA A 200 -8.52 -19.28 6.50
CA ALA A 200 -7.48 -18.44 7.08
C ALA A 200 -7.09 -17.26 6.17
N VAL A 201 -6.43 -16.29 6.76
CA VAL A 201 -6.00 -15.04 6.10
C VAL A 201 -4.69 -14.54 6.68
N ASN A 202 -3.85 -13.92 5.83
CA ASN A 202 -2.78 -13.03 6.23
C ASN A 202 -3.05 -11.63 5.67
N THR A 203 -2.81 -10.60 6.47
CA THR A 203 -2.94 -9.21 6.06
C THR A 203 -2.28 -8.27 7.08
N SER A 204 -2.30 -6.94 6.84
CA SER A 204 -1.80 -5.95 7.81
C SER A 204 -2.69 -5.84 9.04
N SER A 205 -2.07 -5.43 10.18
CA SER A 205 -2.78 -5.11 11.42
C SER A 205 -3.93 -4.13 11.18
N SER A 206 -3.69 -3.07 10.40
CA SER A 206 -4.71 -2.12 9.96
C SER A 206 -5.89 -2.78 9.24
N SER A 207 -5.60 -3.65 8.27
CA SER A 207 -6.64 -4.33 7.50
C SER A 207 -7.45 -5.32 8.34
N PHE A 208 -6.83 -5.98 9.31
CA PHE A 208 -7.55 -6.83 10.25
C PHE A 208 -8.63 -6.07 10.99
N VAL A 209 -8.36 -4.82 11.35
CA VAL A 209 -9.31 -3.94 12.06
C VAL A 209 -10.29 -3.26 11.10
N SER A 210 -9.77 -2.59 10.05
CA SER A 210 -10.60 -1.76 9.16
C SER A 210 -11.60 -2.58 8.34
N PHE A 211 -11.29 -3.84 8.01
CA PHE A 211 -12.22 -4.79 7.39
C PHE A 211 -12.96 -5.68 8.39
N ARG A 212 -12.85 -5.41 9.71
CA ARG A 212 -13.58 -6.10 10.79
C ARG A 212 -13.39 -7.63 10.77
N LEU A 213 -12.18 -8.12 10.43
CA LEU A 213 -11.92 -9.54 10.31
C LEU A 213 -12.03 -10.30 11.64
N TYR A 214 -11.94 -9.58 12.77
CA TYR A 214 -12.20 -10.11 14.11
C TYR A 214 -13.60 -10.71 14.30
N GLU A 215 -14.57 -10.40 13.41
CA GLU A 215 -15.90 -11.00 13.43
C GLU A 215 -15.96 -12.38 12.77
N GLN A 216 -14.93 -12.75 12.02
CA GLN A 216 -14.93 -13.93 11.16
C GLN A 216 -13.95 -15.01 11.60
N VAL A 217 -13.17 -14.79 12.65
CA VAL A 217 -12.08 -15.68 13.07
C VAL A 217 -12.14 -15.98 14.57
N GLN A 218 -11.51 -17.09 14.97
CA GLN A 218 -11.41 -17.50 16.37
C GLN A 218 -10.00 -17.32 16.94
N CYS A 219 -8.98 -17.23 16.09
CA CYS A 219 -7.62 -17.00 16.52
C CYS A 219 -6.92 -15.97 15.62
N TYR A 220 -6.12 -15.11 16.24
CA TYR A 220 -5.28 -14.09 15.62
C TYR A 220 -3.84 -14.25 16.10
N THR A 221 -2.93 -14.39 15.16
CA THR A 221 -1.47 -14.37 15.37
C THR A 221 -0.96 -13.01 14.85
N PRO A 222 -0.78 -12.02 15.72
CA PRO A 222 -0.44 -10.65 15.34
C PRO A 222 1.00 -10.51 14.86
N ALA A 223 1.31 -9.32 14.32
CA ALA A 223 2.67 -8.86 14.15
C ALA A 223 3.28 -8.61 15.54
N GLY A 224 3.95 -9.60 16.07
CA GLY A 224 4.67 -9.53 17.35
C GLY A 224 6.16 -9.27 17.16
N GLU A 225 6.96 -9.78 18.09
CA GLU A 225 8.43 -9.72 18.00
C GLU A 225 8.98 -10.39 16.73
N TYR A 226 8.27 -11.42 16.22
CA TYR A 226 8.64 -12.20 15.04
C TYR A 226 7.65 -12.01 13.92
N ALA A 227 7.57 -10.78 13.38
CA ALA A 227 6.66 -10.47 12.29
C ALA A 227 7.16 -11.05 10.96
N LEU A 228 6.46 -12.07 10.46
CA LEU A 228 6.75 -12.69 9.17
C LEU A 228 6.23 -11.82 8.02
N TRP A 229 5.14 -11.10 8.24
CA TRP A 229 4.43 -10.32 7.24
C TRP A 229 4.71 -8.83 7.43
N PHE A 230 5.41 -8.23 6.47
CA PHE A 230 5.50 -6.79 6.23
C PHE A 230 5.25 -6.51 4.77
N MET A 231 4.46 -5.49 4.48
CA MET A 231 4.13 -5.11 3.10
C MET A 231 4.38 -3.62 2.89
N TYR A 232 5.09 -3.31 1.82
CA TYR A 232 5.24 -1.95 1.34
C TYR A 232 3.95 -1.47 0.68
N GLN A 233 3.38 -0.40 1.21
CA GLN A 233 2.09 0.17 0.81
C GLN A 233 2.22 1.69 0.65
N PRO A 234 3.01 2.16 -0.33
CA PRO A 234 3.29 3.57 -0.54
C PRO A 234 2.07 4.32 -1.06
N LEU A 235 2.09 5.66 -0.90
CA LEU A 235 1.35 6.55 -1.77
C LEU A 235 2.24 6.86 -2.97
N ILE A 236 1.79 6.47 -4.15
CA ILE A 236 2.49 6.62 -5.42
C ILE A 236 1.70 7.52 -6.36
N MET A 237 2.43 8.19 -7.26
CA MET A 237 1.89 9.16 -8.20
C MET A 237 2.38 8.86 -9.63
N ASN A 238 1.58 9.20 -10.63
CA ASN A 238 2.06 9.25 -12.01
C ASN A 238 3.14 10.32 -12.15
N LYS A 239 4.31 9.91 -12.63
CA LYS A 239 5.49 10.79 -12.70
C LYS A 239 5.31 11.90 -13.72
N SER A 240 4.75 11.63 -14.88
CA SER A 240 4.47 12.64 -15.91
C SER A 240 3.46 13.69 -15.43
N THR A 241 2.44 13.28 -14.64
CA THR A 241 1.53 14.21 -13.99
C THR A 241 2.30 15.12 -13.02
N PHE A 242 3.16 14.57 -12.16
CA PHE A 242 3.99 15.35 -11.24
C PHE A 242 4.92 16.31 -11.99
N ASP A 243 5.61 15.85 -13.03
CA ASP A 243 6.54 16.66 -13.83
C ASP A 243 5.81 17.79 -14.58
N GLY A 244 4.51 17.66 -14.85
CA GLY A 244 3.66 18.68 -15.48
C GLY A 244 3.22 19.81 -14.55
N LEU A 245 3.29 19.62 -13.22
CA LEU A 245 2.92 20.61 -12.23
C LEU A 245 3.93 21.76 -12.16
N THR A 246 3.50 22.92 -11.65
CA THR A 246 4.41 24.03 -11.36
C THR A 246 5.38 23.67 -10.24
N ALA A 247 6.53 24.36 -10.20
CA ALA A 247 7.52 24.12 -9.14
C ALA A 247 6.95 24.33 -7.72
N GLU A 248 5.98 25.24 -7.57
CA GLU A 248 5.30 25.53 -6.29
C GLU A 248 4.36 24.37 -5.91
N GLN A 249 3.62 23.81 -6.86
CA GLN A 249 2.76 22.64 -6.66
C GLN A 249 3.57 21.38 -6.33
N GLN A 250 4.67 21.15 -7.07
CA GLN A 250 5.61 20.05 -6.79
C GLN A 250 6.19 20.16 -5.37
N ALA A 251 6.64 21.35 -4.97
CA ALA A 251 7.18 21.59 -3.63
C ALA A 251 6.12 21.35 -2.54
N ALA A 252 4.87 21.78 -2.77
CA ALA A 252 3.77 21.56 -1.84
C ALA A 252 3.47 20.06 -1.68
N LEU A 253 3.43 19.28 -2.78
CA LEU A 253 3.23 17.83 -2.75
C LEU A 253 4.35 17.11 -1.99
N LEU A 254 5.61 17.44 -2.26
CA LEU A 254 6.76 16.83 -1.57
C LEU A 254 6.73 17.14 -0.07
N ALA A 255 6.46 18.38 0.32
CA ALA A 255 6.34 18.75 1.73
C ALA A 255 5.15 18.07 2.43
N ALA A 256 4.02 17.90 1.73
CA ALA A 256 2.87 17.16 2.23
C ALA A 256 3.21 15.67 2.39
N GLY A 257 3.96 15.10 1.44
CA GLY A 257 4.46 13.73 1.48
C GLY A 257 5.34 13.46 2.70
N GLU A 258 6.31 14.33 2.99
CA GLU A 258 7.18 14.20 4.17
C GLU A 258 6.40 14.16 5.49
N LYS A 259 5.38 15.03 5.63
CA LYS A 259 4.51 15.03 6.83
C LYS A 259 3.67 13.77 6.94
N ALA A 260 3.11 13.32 5.82
CA ALA A 260 2.29 12.11 5.77
C ALA A 260 3.13 10.85 6.06
N GLU A 261 4.38 10.79 5.61
CA GLU A 261 5.30 9.69 5.87
C GLU A 261 5.66 9.59 7.36
N ALA A 262 5.98 10.72 8.00
CA ALA A 262 6.24 10.76 9.44
C ALA A 262 5.03 10.26 10.25
N PHE A 263 3.81 10.68 9.89
CA PHE A 263 2.57 10.20 10.50
C PHE A 263 2.39 8.69 10.26
N TYR A 264 2.62 8.22 9.02
CA TYR A 264 2.39 6.83 8.64
C TYR A 264 3.25 5.87 9.45
N LEU A 265 4.55 6.18 9.61
CA LEU A 265 5.48 5.37 10.39
C LEU A 265 5.06 5.25 11.85
N GLU A 266 4.69 6.37 12.48
CA GLU A 266 4.30 6.37 13.89
C GLU A 266 2.94 5.68 14.12
N GLU A 267 1.99 5.86 13.22
CA GLU A 267 0.68 5.26 13.35
C GLU A 267 0.71 3.75 13.06
N ALA A 268 1.50 3.31 12.08
CA ALA A 268 1.70 1.89 11.80
C ALA A 268 2.20 1.11 13.02
N LYS A 269 3.13 1.68 13.79
CA LYS A 269 3.62 1.08 15.05
C LYS A 269 2.51 0.95 16.10
N LYS A 270 1.64 1.95 16.22
CA LYS A 270 0.53 1.94 17.19
C LYS A 270 -0.56 0.94 16.80
N GLU A 271 -0.84 0.81 15.52
CA GLU A 271 -1.89 -0.09 15.02
C GLU A 271 -1.59 -1.56 15.28
N ASP A 272 -0.32 -1.97 15.32
CA ASP A 272 0.04 -3.35 15.67
C ASP A 272 -0.45 -3.73 17.08
N ALA A 273 -0.18 -2.88 18.06
CA ALA A 273 -0.65 -3.10 19.42
C ALA A 273 -2.17 -2.92 19.55
N ALA A 274 -2.75 -1.91 18.87
CA ALA A 274 -4.17 -1.64 18.91
C ALA A 274 -4.99 -2.78 18.30
N SER A 275 -4.50 -3.43 17.24
CA SER A 275 -5.17 -4.58 16.62
C SER A 275 -5.35 -5.75 17.58
N VAL A 276 -4.34 -6.03 18.42
CA VAL A 276 -4.40 -7.07 19.45
C VAL A 276 -5.52 -6.81 20.44
N GLU A 277 -5.67 -5.56 20.89
CA GLU A 277 -6.73 -5.19 21.82
C GLU A 277 -8.13 -5.29 21.20
N VAL A 278 -8.27 -4.91 19.92
CA VAL A 278 -9.55 -5.06 19.21
C VAL A 278 -9.97 -6.53 19.13
N PHE A 279 -9.04 -7.41 18.74
CA PHE A 279 -9.31 -8.84 18.63
C PHE A 279 -9.60 -9.48 20.01
N ARG A 280 -8.83 -9.13 21.02
CA ARG A 280 -9.07 -9.61 22.40
C ARG A 280 -10.45 -9.19 22.92
N ASN A 281 -10.85 -7.93 22.69
CA ASN A 281 -12.16 -7.42 23.09
C ASN A 281 -13.31 -8.07 22.31
N ALA A 282 -13.06 -8.54 21.09
CA ALA A 282 -14.00 -9.34 20.31
C ALA A 282 -14.09 -10.81 20.76
N GLY A 283 -13.28 -11.22 21.74
CA GLY A 283 -13.26 -12.62 22.24
C GLY A 283 -12.42 -13.57 21.39
N VAL A 284 -11.58 -13.06 20.50
CA VAL A 284 -10.69 -13.84 19.65
C VAL A 284 -9.45 -14.25 20.45
N GLU A 285 -9.02 -15.50 20.33
CA GLU A 285 -7.76 -15.99 20.92
C GLU A 285 -6.57 -15.27 20.28
N ILE A 286 -5.64 -14.81 21.10
CA ILE A 286 -4.38 -14.20 20.63
C ILE A 286 -3.26 -15.23 20.80
N ALA A 287 -2.61 -15.58 19.70
CA ALA A 287 -1.51 -16.51 19.65
C ALA A 287 -0.22 -15.79 19.21
N GLU A 288 0.83 -15.93 19.98
CA GLU A 288 2.13 -15.37 19.62
C GLU A 288 2.99 -16.40 18.89
N MET A 289 3.73 -15.95 17.89
CA MET A 289 4.73 -16.76 17.20
C MET A 289 6.01 -16.79 18.04
N THR A 290 6.56 -17.98 18.24
CA THR A 290 7.86 -18.14 18.89
C THR A 290 9.01 -17.96 17.90
N GLN A 291 10.24 -17.81 18.41
CA GLN A 291 11.44 -17.79 17.56
C GLN A 291 11.56 -19.06 16.70
N ASP A 292 11.25 -20.22 17.27
CA ASP A 292 11.31 -21.49 16.54
C ASP A 292 10.25 -21.57 15.42
N ASP A 293 9.05 -21.08 15.65
CA ASP A 293 8.00 -20.98 14.65
C ASP A 293 8.41 -20.06 13.50
N PHE A 294 8.94 -18.89 13.85
CA PHE A 294 9.45 -17.92 12.86
C PHE A 294 10.59 -18.51 12.02
N ASN A 295 11.54 -19.22 12.65
CA ASN A 295 12.65 -19.85 11.94
C ASN A 295 12.15 -20.90 10.95
N LYS A 296 11.15 -21.72 11.31
CA LYS A 296 10.53 -22.69 10.39
C LYS A 296 9.90 -21.99 9.17
N TRP A 297 9.18 -20.89 9.40
CA TRP A 297 8.61 -20.10 8.31
C TRP A 297 9.70 -19.51 7.41
N LEU A 298 10.76 -18.97 8.00
CA LEU A 298 11.85 -18.35 7.25
C LEU A 298 12.62 -19.39 6.41
N ASP A 299 12.87 -20.58 6.95
CA ASP A 299 13.52 -21.68 6.22
C ASP A 299 12.64 -22.13 5.04
N LEU A 300 11.33 -22.26 5.24
CA LEU A 300 10.41 -22.58 4.16
C LEU A 300 10.35 -21.45 3.11
N ALA A 301 10.33 -20.18 3.53
CA ALA A 301 10.33 -19.04 2.62
C ALA A 301 11.58 -19.02 1.73
N ARG A 302 12.76 -19.34 2.30
CA ARG A 302 14.04 -19.44 1.54
C ARG A 302 13.98 -20.49 0.44
N GLU A 303 13.40 -21.66 0.74
CA GLU A 303 13.27 -22.77 -0.21
C GLU A 303 12.18 -22.53 -1.28
N THR A 304 11.23 -21.64 -1.00
CA THR A 304 10.09 -21.35 -1.87
C THR A 304 10.16 -19.94 -2.47
N SER A 305 9.76 -18.94 -1.72
CA SER A 305 9.55 -17.54 -2.18
C SER A 305 10.85 -16.87 -2.61
N PHE A 306 11.91 -16.97 -1.81
CA PHE A 306 13.19 -16.35 -2.13
C PHE A 306 13.81 -16.98 -3.38
N LYS A 307 13.83 -18.31 -3.42
CA LYS A 307 14.35 -19.05 -4.58
C LYS A 307 13.57 -18.74 -5.86
N ALA A 308 12.22 -18.79 -5.78
CA ALA A 308 11.38 -18.51 -6.94
C ALA A 308 11.53 -17.05 -7.44
N PHE A 309 11.70 -16.09 -6.53
CA PHE A 309 11.96 -14.69 -6.90
C PHE A 309 13.27 -14.54 -7.67
N VAL A 310 14.35 -15.16 -7.19
CA VAL A 310 15.66 -15.12 -7.85
C VAL A 310 15.63 -15.83 -9.22
N GLU A 311 14.90 -16.94 -9.34
CA GLU A 311 14.77 -17.67 -10.61
C GLU A 311 13.90 -16.92 -11.65
N GLU A 312 12.95 -16.08 -11.19
CA GLU A 312 12.04 -15.36 -12.09
C GLU A 312 12.69 -14.13 -12.74
N LEU A 313 13.61 -13.46 -12.06
CA LEU A 313 14.18 -12.18 -12.48
C LEU A 313 15.66 -12.30 -12.80
N PRO A 314 16.11 -11.76 -13.95
CA PRO A 314 17.56 -11.75 -14.29
C PRO A 314 18.42 -11.02 -13.26
N ASP A 315 17.91 -9.98 -12.62
CA ASP A 315 18.55 -9.18 -11.56
C ASP A 315 18.01 -9.50 -10.15
N GLY A 316 17.23 -10.58 -10.01
CA GLY A 316 16.55 -10.94 -8.77
C GLY A 316 17.49 -11.15 -7.59
N GLN A 317 18.62 -11.83 -7.81
CA GLN A 317 19.63 -12.01 -6.77
C GLN A 317 20.23 -10.66 -6.33
N ALA A 318 20.57 -9.80 -7.27
CA ALA A 318 21.16 -8.49 -6.94
C ALA A 318 20.20 -7.61 -6.14
N LEU A 319 18.89 -7.58 -6.51
CA LEU A 319 17.87 -6.88 -5.75
C LEU A 319 17.67 -7.44 -4.34
N LEU A 320 17.65 -8.77 -4.23
CA LEU A 320 17.55 -9.44 -2.93
C LEU A 320 18.76 -9.13 -2.04
N ASP A 321 19.98 -9.16 -2.60
CA ASP A 321 21.20 -8.83 -1.87
C ASP A 321 21.21 -7.39 -1.36
N LEU A 322 20.71 -6.43 -2.15
CA LEU A 322 20.53 -5.04 -1.71
C LEU A 322 19.57 -4.94 -0.53
N ALA A 323 18.44 -5.66 -0.57
CA ALA A 323 17.47 -5.65 0.52
C ALA A 323 18.01 -6.32 1.79
N LEU A 324 18.73 -7.44 1.66
CA LEU A 324 19.35 -8.17 2.78
C LEU A 324 20.53 -7.43 3.42
N ALA A 325 21.17 -6.52 2.68
CA ALA A 325 22.30 -5.71 3.18
C ALA A 325 21.87 -4.59 4.13
N VAL A 326 20.58 -4.28 4.21
CA VAL A 326 20.05 -3.28 5.15
C VAL A 326 19.94 -3.90 6.54
N GLU A 327 20.66 -3.31 7.52
CA GLU A 327 20.69 -3.79 8.92
C GLU A 327 19.72 -3.05 9.85
#